data_e046e1a4bc81a1eca1dbc19d3e37ea98
#
_entry.id   e046e1a4bc81a1eca1dbc19d3e37ea98
#
_cell.length_a   1.000
_cell.length_b   1.000
_cell.length_c   1.000
_cell.angle_alpha   90.00
_cell.angle_beta   90.00
_cell.angle_gamma   90.00
#
_symmetry.space_group_name_H-M   'P 1'
#
loop_
_entity.id
_entity.type
_entity.pdbx_description
1 polymer ?
#
loop_
_entity_poly.entity_id
_entity_poly.type
_entity_poly.pdbx_seq_one_letter_code
_entity_poly.pdbx_strand_id
1 'polypeptide(L)'
;MRLAALPLLTVVLISGCANLTAVREFAQDTRQISAAFDPLLGQTVEHCRAGFLDKRLYTTDQPLARFDATEALARASQACQPLEASNTIAQGMSQALADYATRLGALADAGVVDSVSDDYTRLSTQLGQFSALPPAQVGAVGALLSFVTRGVIARGQQAAIEEALSHEEAVGALADALVTYAERVYGAYLRQRLDDQPLLVEALRGETAAPIASRLQILALHRRTETLAGQQQAIASLRAAVAQMKATLRDLRAHLNHLSAQERWVEVRKLGREVRSLRQQWVKAF
;
A
#
# COMPACT_ATOMS: atom_id res chain seq x y z
N MET A 1 58.66 -35.71 0.55
CA MET A 1 57.97 -34.61 -0.18
C MET A 1 56.61 -35.11 -0.68
N ARG A 2 55.54 -34.80 -0.01
CA ARG A 2 54.16 -34.98 -0.50
C ARG A 2 53.37 -33.73 -0.13
N LEU A 3 52.96 -33.00 -1.19
CA LEU A 3 52.34 -31.70 -1.13
C LEU A 3 50.93 -31.76 -0.54
N ALA A 4 50.69 -30.84 0.36
CA ALA A 4 49.38 -30.40 0.77
C ALA A 4 48.82 -29.46 -0.32
N ALA A 5 47.72 -29.86 -0.99
CA ALA A 5 46.94 -29.00 -1.86
C ALA A 5 45.49 -29.47 -1.78
N LEU A 6 44.73 -28.89 -0.84
CA LEU A 6 43.26 -28.72 -0.84
C LEU A 6 42.91 -28.01 0.48
N PRO A 7 42.55 -26.75 0.44
CA PRO A 7 41.19 -26.33 0.67
C PRO A 7 40.88 -24.94 0.04
N LEU A 8 40.57 -24.86 -1.22
CA LEU A 8 40.20 -23.54 -1.82
C LEU A 8 38.81 -23.56 -2.52
N LEU A 9 38.09 -24.69 -2.45
CA LEU A 9 36.85 -24.82 -3.27
C LEU A 9 35.55 -24.64 -2.48
N THR A 10 35.58 -24.44 -1.17
CA THR A 10 34.37 -24.47 -0.34
C THR A 10 33.76 -23.09 -0.01
N VAL A 11 34.42 -21.98 -0.35
CA VAL A 11 33.99 -20.63 0.04
C VAL A 11 32.97 -20.03 -0.93
N VAL A 12 32.96 -20.46 -2.20
CA VAL A 12 32.12 -19.84 -3.25
C VAL A 12 30.63 -20.22 -3.15
N LEU A 13 30.31 -21.36 -2.56
CA LEU A 13 28.91 -21.84 -2.48
C LEU A 13 28.08 -21.17 -1.38
N ILE A 14 28.70 -20.56 -0.37
CA ILE A 14 27.98 -19.97 0.77
C ILE A 14 27.43 -18.57 0.44
N SER A 15 28.08 -17.82 -0.44
CA SER A 15 27.64 -16.47 -0.81
C SER A 15 26.36 -16.45 -1.66
N GLY A 16 26.12 -17.45 -2.51
CA GLY A 16 24.90 -17.54 -3.33
C GLY A 16 23.63 -17.75 -2.50
N CYS A 17 23.68 -18.63 -1.47
CA CYS A 17 22.50 -18.92 -0.65
C CYS A 17 22.06 -17.72 0.21
N ALA A 18 23.01 -16.92 0.71
CA ALA A 18 22.69 -15.75 1.53
C ALA A 18 21.97 -14.65 0.74
N ASN A 19 22.31 -14.48 -0.54
CA ASN A 19 21.68 -13.50 -1.43
C ASN A 19 20.21 -13.84 -1.71
N LEU A 20 19.92 -15.11 -1.98
CA LEU A 20 18.56 -15.58 -2.24
C LEU A 20 17.66 -15.42 -1.02
N THR A 21 18.18 -15.63 0.18
CA THR A 21 17.41 -15.42 1.42
C THR A 21 17.08 -13.94 1.63
N ALA A 22 18.01 -13.02 1.37
CA ALA A 22 17.73 -11.58 1.44
C ALA A 22 16.65 -11.14 0.43
N VAL A 23 16.69 -11.67 -0.79
CA VAL A 23 15.67 -11.41 -1.81
C VAL A 23 14.30 -11.95 -1.40
N ARG A 24 14.25 -13.16 -0.80
CA ARG A 24 13.00 -13.74 -0.27
C ARG A 24 12.37 -12.90 0.84
N GLU A 25 13.17 -12.49 1.81
CA GLU A 25 12.68 -11.64 2.92
C GLU A 25 12.20 -10.29 2.39
N PHE A 26 12.94 -9.66 1.49
CA PHE A 26 12.50 -8.43 0.83
C PHE A 26 11.15 -8.64 0.10
N ALA A 27 11.00 -9.72 -0.64
CA ALA A 27 9.77 -10.04 -1.35
C ALA A 27 8.60 -10.27 -0.37
N GLN A 28 8.84 -10.96 0.74
CA GLN A 28 7.83 -11.16 1.78
C GLN A 28 7.40 -9.84 2.43
N ASP A 29 8.35 -8.98 2.78
CA ASP A 29 8.09 -7.68 3.39
C ASP A 29 7.34 -6.75 2.41
N THR A 30 7.71 -6.76 1.12
CA THR A 30 7.02 -5.99 0.08
C THR A 30 5.56 -6.45 -0.09
N ARG A 31 5.26 -7.75 -0.02
CA ARG A 31 3.88 -8.26 -0.02
C ARG A 31 3.09 -7.75 1.19
N GLN A 32 3.70 -7.69 2.37
CA GLN A 32 3.03 -7.15 3.56
C GLN A 32 2.75 -5.65 3.44
N ILE A 33 3.65 -4.89 2.81
CA ILE A 33 3.42 -3.47 2.50
C ILE A 33 2.27 -3.33 1.50
N SER A 34 2.24 -4.13 0.44
CA SER A 34 1.12 -4.13 -0.52
C SER A 34 -0.20 -4.43 0.16
N ALA A 35 -0.29 -5.49 0.96
CA ALA A 35 -1.50 -5.86 1.69
C ALA A 35 -1.98 -4.76 2.67
N ALA A 36 -1.09 -3.87 3.11
CA ALA A 36 -1.48 -2.73 3.94
C ALA A 36 -2.26 -1.65 3.17
N PHE A 37 -2.23 -1.62 1.84
CA PHE A 37 -3.08 -0.71 1.06
C PHE A 37 -4.54 -1.18 0.98
N ASP A 38 -4.81 -2.48 1.09
CA ASP A 38 -6.15 -3.05 0.86
C ASP A 38 -7.24 -2.43 1.75
N PRO A 39 -7.12 -2.32 3.08
CA PRO A 39 -8.14 -1.69 3.91
C PRO A 39 -8.28 -0.19 3.63
N LEU A 40 -7.19 0.52 3.29
CA LEU A 40 -7.27 1.93 2.87
C LEU A 40 -8.11 2.07 1.61
N LEU A 41 -7.76 1.31 0.58
CA LEU A 41 -8.43 1.36 -0.72
C LEU A 41 -9.88 0.87 -0.61
N GLY A 42 -10.14 -0.16 0.20
CA GLY A 42 -11.48 -0.67 0.47
C GLY A 42 -12.39 0.35 1.16
N GLN A 43 -11.85 1.23 1.99
CA GLN A 43 -12.63 2.21 2.76
C GLN A 43 -12.65 3.62 2.14
N THR A 44 -11.87 3.90 1.09
CA THR A 44 -11.74 5.27 0.54
C THR A 44 -13.08 5.87 0.11
N VAL A 45 -13.88 5.13 -0.65
CA VAL A 45 -15.19 5.61 -1.13
C VAL A 45 -16.17 5.78 0.02
N GLU A 46 -16.13 4.86 1.01
CA GLU A 46 -16.99 4.94 2.20
C GLU A 46 -16.65 6.16 3.06
N HIS A 47 -15.37 6.48 3.26
CA HIS A 47 -14.96 7.70 3.97
C HIS A 47 -15.40 8.97 3.25
N CYS A 48 -15.38 8.98 1.92
CA CYS A 48 -15.95 10.08 1.13
C CYS A 48 -17.45 10.24 1.41
N ARG A 49 -18.23 9.14 1.29
CA ARG A 49 -19.67 9.14 1.54
C ARG A 49 -20.01 9.57 2.96
N ALA A 50 -19.30 9.01 3.94
CA ALA A 50 -19.49 9.34 5.34
C ALA A 50 -19.15 10.82 5.65
N GLY A 51 -18.07 11.37 5.08
CA GLY A 51 -17.74 12.79 5.22
C GLY A 51 -18.79 13.71 4.59
N PHE A 52 -19.32 13.33 3.43
CA PHE A 52 -20.42 14.07 2.80
C PHE A 52 -21.68 14.09 3.70
N LEU A 53 -22.01 12.95 4.30
CA LEU A 53 -23.16 12.83 5.22
C LEU A 53 -22.92 13.59 6.52
N ASP A 54 -21.75 13.41 7.15
CA ASP A 54 -21.38 14.11 8.39
C ASP A 54 -21.55 15.63 8.20
N LYS A 55 -21.01 16.19 7.12
CA LYS A 55 -21.16 17.62 6.80
C LYS A 55 -22.63 18.05 6.65
N ARG A 56 -23.42 17.23 5.98
CA ARG A 56 -24.85 17.55 5.76
C ARG A 56 -25.65 17.59 7.05
N LEU A 57 -25.32 16.75 8.04
CA LEU A 57 -26.04 16.67 9.31
C LEU A 57 -25.98 17.96 10.13
N TYR A 58 -24.87 18.71 10.09
CA TYR A 58 -24.73 19.96 10.85
C TYR A 58 -24.93 21.22 9.98
N THR A 59 -24.99 21.10 8.65
CA THR A 59 -25.20 22.26 7.76
C THR A 59 -26.65 22.41 7.29
N THR A 60 -27.55 21.47 7.61
CA THR A 60 -28.92 21.54 7.16
C THR A 60 -29.83 22.21 8.20
N ASP A 61 -30.58 23.21 7.77
CA ASP A 61 -31.62 23.85 8.58
C ASP A 61 -33.00 23.17 8.42
N GLN A 62 -33.05 22.03 7.74
CA GLN A 62 -34.30 21.31 7.51
C GLN A 62 -34.82 20.66 8.78
N PRO A 63 -36.11 20.80 9.14
CA PRO A 63 -36.70 20.06 10.24
C PRO A 63 -36.51 18.55 10.08
N LEU A 64 -36.27 17.82 11.18
CA LEU A 64 -36.08 16.36 11.18
C LEU A 64 -37.21 15.63 10.43
N ALA A 65 -38.45 16.11 10.53
CA ALA A 65 -39.62 15.54 9.82
C ALA A 65 -39.49 15.55 8.29
N ARG A 66 -38.57 16.34 7.73
CA ARG A 66 -38.30 16.42 6.27
C ARG A 66 -36.98 15.77 5.88
N PHE A 67 -36.24 15.19 6.84
CA PHE A 67 -34.98 14.53 6.54
C PHE A 67 -35.26 13.17 5.90
N ASP A 68 -34.88 13.02 4.64
CA ASP A 68 -34.92 11.76 3.90
C ASP A 68 -33.53 11.13 3.86
N ALA A 69 -33.34 10.04 4.60
CA ALA A 69 -32.08 9.30 4.66
C ALA A 69 -31.73 8.66 3.32
N THR A 70 -32.73 8.19 2.55
CA THR A 70 -32.52 7.56 1.23
C THR A 70 -31.97 8.56 0.23
N GLU A 71 -32.56 9.76 0.19
CA GLU A 71 -32.07 10.85 -0.64
C GLU A 71 -30.67 11.30 -0.23
N ALA A 72 -30.38 11.41 1.08
CA ALA A 72 -29.07 11.79 1.58
C ALA A 72 -27.99 10.78 1.16
N LEU A 73 -28.26 9.48 1.28
CA LEU A 73 -27.38 8.41 0.85
C LEU A 73 -27.16 8.40 -0.67
N ALA A 74 -28.22 8.61 -1.46
CA ALA A 74 -28.11 8.69 -2.92
C ALA A 74 -27.22 9.85 -3.36
N ARG A 75 -27.37 11.02 -2.75
CA ARG A 75 -26.53 12.21 -3.02
C ARG A 75 -25.08 11.99 -2.61
N ALA A 76 -24.83 11.34 -1.47
CA ALA A 76 -23.48 10.98 -1.03
C ALA A 76 -22.81 10.02 -2.04
N SER A 77 -23.53 9.02 -2.51
CA SER A 77 -23.04 8.08 -3.53
C SER A 77 -22.71 8.78 -4.83
N GLN A 78 -23.59 9.67 -5.31
CA GLN A 78 -23.36 10.45 -6.53
C GLN A 78 -22.14 11.38 -6.41
N ALA A 79 -21.98 12.06 -5.27
CA ALA A 79 -20.85 12.96 -5.02
C ALA A 79 -19.49 12.21 -5.00
N CYS A 80 -19.47 10.95 -4.57
CA CYS A 80 -18.26 10.14 -4.45
C CYS A 80 -18.01 9.22 -5.66
N GLN A 81 -18.92 9.16 -6.63
CA GLN A 81 -18.78 8.32 -7.83
C GLN A 81 -17.47 8.57 -8.62
N PRO A 82 -17.02 9.83 -8.84
CA PRO A 82 -15.77 10.09 -9.57
C PRO A 82 -14.53 9.45 -8.91
N LEU A 83 -14.59 9.17 -7.60
CA LEU A 83 -13.51 8.56 -6.84
C LEU A 83 -13.38 7.06 -7.12
N GLU A 84 -14.45 6.38 -7.51
CA GLU A 84 -14.47 4.92 -7.73
C GLU A 84 -13.48 4.48 -8.81
N ALA A 85 -13.40 5.24 -9.92
CA ALA A 85 -12.48 4.96 -11.01
C ALA A 85 -11.01 5.05 -10.55
N SER A 86 -10.64 6.14 -9.86
CA SER A 86 -9.28 6.30 -9.32
C SER A 86 -8.95 5.25 -8.27
N ASN A 87 -9.92 4.86 -7.45
CA ASN A 87 -9.74 3.83 -6.43
C ASN A 87 -9.52 2.45 -7.06
N THR A 88 -10.23 2.12 -8.14
CA THR A 88 -10.03 0.88 -8.91
C THR A 88 -8.62 0.82 -9.51
N ILE A 89 -8.10 1.93 -10.05
CA ILE A 89 -6.72 2.00 -10.54
C ILE A 89 -5.73 1.75 -9.40
N ALA A 90 -5.92 2.40 -8.24
CA ALA A 90 -5.06 2.23 -7.08
C ALA A 90 -5.08 0.77 -6.56
N GLN A 91 -6.23 0.11 -6.54
CA GLN A 91 -6.33 -1.32 -6.21
C GLN A 91 -5.54 -2.20 -7.18
N GLY A 92 -5.67 -1.96 -8.49
CA GLY A 92 -4.89 -2.68 -9.50
C GLY A 92 -3.38 -2.45 -9.34
N MET A 93 -2.95 -1.25 -8.97
CA MET A 93 -1.54 -0.94 -8.69
C MET A 93 -1.06 -1.65 -7.42
N SER A 94 -1.87 -1.73 -6.36
CA SER A 94 -1.54 -2.48 -5.14
C SER A 94 -1.37 -3.97 -5.46
N GLN A 95 -2.28 -4.55 -6.24
CA GLN A 95 -2.17 -5.93 -6.69
C GLN A 95 -0.90 -6.17 -7.52
N ALA A 96 -0.56 -5.25 -8.45
CA ALA A 96 0.66 -5.36 -9.25
C ALA A 96 1.94 -5.35 -8.40
N LEU A 97 1.97 -4.58 -7.31
CA LEU A 97 3.07 -4.60 -6.34
C LEU A 97 3.16 -5.94 -5.59
N ALA A 98 2.01 -6.51 -5.20
CA ALA A 98 1.94 -7.83 -4.56
C ALA A 98 2.44 -8.93 -5.49
N ASP A 99 2.02 -8.89 -6.76
CA ASP A 99 2.40 -9.89 -7.77
C ASP A 99 3.88 -9.79 -8.15
N TYR A 100 4.42 -8.56 -8.26
CA TYR A 100 5.86 -8.36 -8.40
C TYR A 100 6.63 -9.02 -7.25
N ALA A 101 6.21 -8.76 -6.02
CA ALA A 101 6.86 -9.32 -4.84
C ALA A 101 6.72 -10.85 -4.78
N THR A 102 5.55 -11.38 -5.12
CA THR A 102 5.31 -12.84 -5.18
C THR A 102 6.22 -13.49 -6.20
N ARG A 103 6.34 -12.90 -7.39
CA ARG A 103 7.22 -13.36 -8.45
C ARG A 103 8.69 -13.34 -8.05
N LEU A 104 9.14 -12.23 -7.47
CA LEU A 104 10.52 -12.10 -6.98
C LEU A 104 10.86 -13.16 -5.93
N GLY A 105 9.92 -13.43 -5.00
CA GLY A 105 10.06 -14.49 -3.99
C GLY A 105 10.15 -15.87 -4.62
N ALA A 106 9.29 -16.20 -5.59
CA ALA A 106 9.29 -17.49 -6.29
C ALA A 106 10.58 -17.69 -7.12
N LEU A 107 11.11 -16.64 -7.76
CA LEU A 107 12.42 -16.68 -8.42
C LEU A 107 13.55 -17.00 -7.44
N ALA A 108 13.50 -16.43 -6.23
CA ALA A 108 14.51 -16.69 -5.20
C ALA A 108 14.39 -18.08 -4.56
N ASP A 109 13.21 -18.71 -4.59
CA ASP A 109 12.99 -20.06 -4.07
C ASP A 109 13.28 -21.16 -5.09
N ALA A 110 12.59 -21.17 -6.21
CA ALA A 110 12.58 -22.26 -7.17
C ALA A 110 13.20 -21.92 -8.54
N GLY A 111 13.43 -20.64 -8.81
CA GLY A 111 13.93 -20.17 -10.12
C GLY A 111 12.92 -20.28 -11.27
N VAL A 112 11.70 -20.76 -11.00
CA VAL A 112 10.62 -20.93 -11.98
C VAL A 112 9.40 -20.19 -11.51
N VAL A 113 8.75 -19.44 -12.41
CA VAL A 113 7.52 -18.72 -12.13
C VAL A 113 6.52 -18.99 -13.25
N ASP A 114 5.35 -19.50 -12.89
CA ASP A 114 4.22 -19.59 -13.79
C ASP A 114 3.72 -18.16 -14.12
N SER A 115 3.05 -18.01 -15.27
CA SER A 115 2.41 -16.77 -15.64
C SER A 115 1.32 -16.41 -14.63
N VAL A 116 1.31 -15.18 -14.12
CA VAL A 116 0.19 -14.67 -13.35
C VAL A 116 -0.97 -14.43 -14.33
N SER A 117 -2.17 -14.94 -13.97
CA SER A 117 -3.35 -14.91 -14.84
C SER A 117 -4.03 -13.53 -14.91
N ASP A 118 -3.59 -12.55 -14.14
CA ASP A 118 -4.22 -11.24 -14.10
C ASP A 118 -3.91 -10.45 -15.37
N ASP A 119 -4.96 -10.04 -16.07
CA ASP A 119 -4.85 -9.19 -17.24
C ASP A 119 -4.69 -7.72 -16.84
N TYR A 120 -3.45 -7.23 -16.80
CA TYR A 120 -3.13 -5.82 -16.55
C TYR A 120 -3.31 -4.90 -17.76
N THR A 121 -3.87 -5.38 -18.87
CA THR A 121 -4.08 -4.57 -20.08
C THR A 121 -4.95 -3.35 -19.79
N ARG A 122 -6.06 -3.57 -19.05
CA ARG A 122 -6.93 -2.47 -18.65
C ARG A 122 -6.18 -1.48 -17.74
N LEU A 123 -5.45 -1.97 -16.74
CA LEU A 123 -4.69 -1.12 -15.84
C LEU A 123 -3.66 -0.28 -16.61
N SER A 124 -2.90 -0.89 -17.51
CA SER A 124 -1.87 -0.17 -18.29
C SER A 124 -2.46 0.97 -19.14
N THR A 125 -3.67 0.81 -19.69
CA THR A 125 -4.36 1.86 -20.44
C THR A 125 -4.90 2.98 -19.55
N GLN A 126 -5.17 2.70 -18.28
CA GLN A 126 -5.73 3.66 -17.32
C GLN A 126 -4.67 4.40 -16.49
N LEU A 127 -3.40 3.93 -16.46
CA LEU A 127 -2.33 4.55 -15.67
C LEU A 127 -2.15 6.05 -15.96
N GLY A 128 -2.30 6.47 -17.22
CA GLY A 128 -2.19 7.88 -17.61
C GLY A 128 -3.29 8.78 -17.03
N GLN A 129 -4.39 8.21 -16.55
CA GLN A 129 -5.51 8.93 -15.91
C GLN A 129 -5.33 9.03 -14.39
N PHE A 130 -4.36 8.32 -13.82
CA PHE A 130 -4.12 8.30 -12.38
C PHE A 130 -3.26 9.48 -11.95
N SER A 131 -3.89 10.52 -11.41
CA SER A 131 -3.23 11.80 -11.07
C SER A 131 -2.10 11.69 -10.04
N ALA A 132 -2.05 10.60 -9.27
CA ALA A 132 -0.97 10.36 -8.32
C ALA A 132 0.30 9.78 -8.98
N LEU A 133 0.22 9.29 -10.23
CA LEU A 133 1.36 8.78 -10.99
C LEU A 133 1.85 9.84 -11.98
N PRO A 134 3.11 10.30 -11.87
CA PRO A 134 3.69 11.24 -12.83
C PRO A 134 3.69 10.67 -14.25
N PRO A 135 3.33 11.44 -15.29
CA PRO A 135 3.26 10.97 -16.67
C PRO A 135 4.57 10.33 -17.18
N ALA A 136 5.71 10.85 -16.75
CA ALA A 136 7.02 10.30 -17.11
C ALA A 136 7.26 8.86 -16.60
N GLN A 137 6.51 8.41 -15.60
CA GLN A 137 6.66 7.08 -14.97
C GLN A 137 5.65 6.06 -15.52
N VAL A 138 4.66 6.49 -16.29
CA VAL A 138 3.61 5.59 -16.83
C VAL A 138 4.23 4.46 -17.67
N GLY A 139 5.21 4.78 -18.51
CA GLY A 139 5.90 3.78 -19.33
C GLY A 139 6.67 2.75 -18.51
N ALA A 140 7.38 3.19 -17.46
CA ALA A 140 8.13 2.30 -16.58
C ALA A 140 7.19 1.34 -15.81
N VAL A 141 6.08 1.85 -15.28
CA VAL A 141 5.06 1.02 -14.62
C VAL A 141 4.41 0.06 -15.61
N GLY A 142 4.13 0.49 -16.85
CA GLY A 142 3.63 -0.40 -17.91
C GLY A 142 4.60 -1.55 -18.22
N ALA A 143 5.91 -1.28 -18.26
CA ALA A 143 6.93 -2.32 -18.42
C ALA A 143 6.95 -3.31 -17.25
N LEU A 144 6.78 -2.82 -16.00
CA LEU A 144 6.66 -3.66 -14.82
C LEU A 144 5.43 -4.57 -14.91
N LEU A 145 4.25 -4.05 -15.32
CA LEU A 145 3.05 -4.85 -15.51
C LEU A 145 3.28 -5.96 -16.56
N SER A 146 3.94 -5.64 -17.67
CA SER A 146 4.32 -6.62 -18.69
C SER A 146 5.30 -7.66 -18.15
N PHE A 147 6.23 -7.30 -17.26
CA PHE A 147 7.12 -8.23 -16.60
C PHE A 147 6.33 -9.17 -15.67
N VAL A 148 5.38 -8.65 -14.87
CA VAL A 148 4.58 -9.44 -13.94
C VAL A 148 3.70 -10.47 -14.65
N THR A 149 3.16 -10.17 -15.82
CA THR A 149 2.27 -11.08 -16.56
C THR A 149 2.99 -12.17 -17.35
N ARG A 150 4.27 -11.93 -17.75
CA ARG A 150 5.01 -12.92 -18.55
C ARG A 150 5.44 -14.11 -17.70
N GLY A 151 5.24 -15.34 -18.17
CA GLY A 151 5.93 -16.53 -17.65
C GLY A 151 7.46 -16.35 -17.81
N VAL A 152 8.25 -16.72 -16.82
CA VAL A 152 9.71 -16.76 -16.93
C VAL A 152 10.16 -18.19 -16.89
N ILE A 153 10.65 -18.67 -18.05
CA ILE A 153 11.49 -19.86 -18.10
C ILE A 153 12.91 -19.31 -17.94
N ALA A 154 13.39 -19.29 -16.70
CA ALA A 154 14.69 -18.71 -16.41
C ALA A 154 15.81 -19.55 -17.05
N ARG A 155 16.59 -18.94 -17.94
CA ARG A 155 17.86 -19.51 -18.40
C ARG A 155 18.93 -19.54 -17.29
N GLY A 156 18.59 -19.03 -16.09
CA GLY A 156 19.37 -18.99 -14.88
C GLY A 156 18.64 -18.19 -13.80
N GLN A 157 18.54 -18.73 -12.57
CA GLN A 157 17.86 -18.09 -11.44
C GLN A 157 18.38 -16.67 -11.17
N GLN A 158 19.70 -16.51 -11.20
CA GLN A 158 20.35 -15.21 -10.96
C GLN A 158 19.97 -14.15 -12.00
N ALA A 159 20.01 -14.49 -13.29
CA ALA A 159 19.65 -13.57 -14.35
C ALA A 159 18.18 -13.14 -14.28
N ALA A 160 17.29 -14.04 -13.87
CA ALA A 160 15.88 -13.73 -13.68
C ALA A 160 15.64 -12.79 -12.47
N ILE A 161 16.40 -12.94 -11.39
CA ILE A 161 16.36 -12.03 -10.23
C ILE A 161 16.94 -10.66 -10.64
N GLU A 162 18.04 -10.61 -11.39
CA GLU A 162 18.60 -9.36 -11.92
C GLU A 162 17.60 -8.62 -12.81
N GLU A 163 16.89 -9.33 -13.69
CA GLU A 163 15.81 -8.75 -14.50
C GLU A 163 14.71 -8.19 -13.60
N ALA A 164 14.24 -8.95 -12.61
CA ALA A 164 13.21 -8.49 -11.67
C ALA A 164 13.65 -7.22 -10.90
N LEU A 165 14.88 -7.19 -10.40
CA LEU A 165 15.43 -6.03 -9.69
C LEU A 165 15.71 -4.84 -10.61
N SER A 166 15.86 -5.03 -11.94
CA SER A 166 16.03 -3.94 -12.90
C SER A 166 14.79 -3.03 -13.00
N HIS A 167 13.62 -3.52 -12.57
CA HIS A 167 12.38 -2.72 -12.50
C HIS A 167 12.27 -1.83 -11.25
N GLU A 168 13.37 -1.60 -10.50
CA GLU A 168 13.42 -0.79 -9.28
C GLU A 168 12.72 0.55 -9.40
N GLU A 169 12.98 1.29 -10.48
CA GLU A 169 12.37 2.61 -10.72
C GLU A 169 10.84 2.50 -10.85
N ALA A 170 10.36 1.52 -11.59
CA ALA A 170 8.94 1.28 -11.79
C ALA A 170 8.23 0.86 -10.50
N VAL A 171 8.84 -0.04 -9.73
CA VAL A 171 8.34 -0.46 -8.41
C VAL A 171 8.28 0.72 -7.45
N GLY A 172 9.34 1.56 -7.44
CA GLY A 172 9.39 2.78 -6.65
C GLY A 172 8.30 3.77 -7.04
N ALA A 173 8.10 4.02 -8.33
CA ALA A 173 7.08 4.92 -8.86
C ALA A 173 5.66 4.46 -8.51
N LEU A 174 5.39 3.17 -8.65
CA LEU A 174 4.11 2.57 -8.30
C LEU A 174 3.81 2.70 -6.80
N ALA A 175 4.77 2.39 -5.96
CA ALA A 175 4.62 2.51 -4.51
C ALA A 175 4.45 3.97 -4.04
N ASP A 176 5.19 4.92 -4.63
CA ASP A 176 5.04 6.36 -4.36
C ASP A 176 3.66 6.89 -4.78
N ALA A 177 3.16 6.43 -5.93
CA ALA A 177 1.82 6.79 -6.39
C ALA A 177 0.73 6.29 -5.44
N LEU A 178 0.87 5.06 -4.92
CA LEU A 178 -0.04 4.51 -3.91
C LEU A 178 0.01 5.29 -2.58
N VAL A 179 1.21 5.64 -2.10
CA VAL A 179 1.36 6.49 -0.89
C VAL A 179 0.74 7.86 -1.13
N THR A 180 1.00 8.47 -2.29
CA THR A 180 0.44 9.77 -2.66
C THR A 180 -1.09 9.72 -2.67
N TYR A 181 -1.67 8.65 -3.22
CA TYR A 181 -3.11 8.43 -3.21
C TYR A 181 -3.65 8.28 -1.78
N ALA A 182 -3.00 7.46 -0.95
CA ALA A 182 -3.38 7.29 0.45
C ALA A 182 -3.33 8.61 1.24
N GLU A 183 -2.31 9.44 1.04
CA GLU A 183 -2.17 10.72 1.74
C GLU A 183 -3.12 11.81 1.23
N ARG A 184 -3.24 11.95 -0.10
CA ARG A 184 -3.98 13.07 -0.72
C ARG A 184 -5.46 12.81 -0.85
N VAL A 185 -5.86 11.56 -1.01
CA VAL A 185 -7.27 11.18 -1.18
C VAL A 185 -7.83 10.65 0.14
N TYR A 186 -7.41 9.46 0.57
CA TYR A 186 -7.91 8.86 1.80
C TYR A 186 -7.64 9.75 3.03
N GLY A 187 -6.40 10.21 3.19
CA GLY A 187 -6.01 11.10 4.29
C GLY A 187 -6.73 12.45 4.29
N ALA A 188 -7.14 12.97 3.12
CA ALA A 188 -7.95 14.18 3.05
C ALA A 188 -9.35 13.96 3.63
N TYR A 189 -10.00 12.82 3.31
CA TYR A 189 -11.30 12.47 3.89
C TYR A 189 -11.20 12.20 5.39
N LEU A 190 -10.13 11.57 5.87
CA LEU A 190 -9.91 11.41 7.32
C LEU A 190 -9.82 12.77 8.03
N ARG A 191 -9.02 13.69 7.51
CA ARG A 191 -8.89 15.04 8.09
C ARG A 191 -10.22 15.77 8.09
N GLN A 192 -10.92 15.80 6.95
CA GLN A 192 -12.24 16.42 6.88
C GLN A 192 -13.17 15.87 7.96
N ARG A 193 -13.25 14.55 8.10
CA ARG A 193 -14.10 13.92 9.11
C ARG A 193 -13.66 14.21 10.55
N LEU A 194 -12.35 14.34 10.81
CA LEU A 194 -11.83 14.77 12.11
C LEU A 194 -12.21 16.23 12.40
N ASP A 195 -12.13 17.11 11.40
CA ASP A 195 -12.49 18.52 11.52
C ASP A 195 -14.01 18.71 11.72
N ASP A 196 -14.84 17.83 11.15
CA ASP A 196 -16.30 17.84 11.28
C ASP A 196 -16.79 17.33 12.66
N GLN A 197 -16.00 16.53 13.41
CA GLN A 197 -16.42 15.93 14.68
C GLN A 197 -16.83 16.97 15.76
N PRO A 198 -16.08 18.06 16.02
CA PRO A 198 -16.50 19.09 16.98
C PRO A 198 -17.84 19.73 16.62
N LEU A 199 -18.10 19.95 15.33
CA LEU A 199 -19.34 20.57 14.85
C LEU A 199 -20.55 19.64 15.08
N LEU A 200 -20.38 18.33 14.85
CA LEU A 200 -21.40 17.33 15.13
C LEU A 200 -21.68 17.23 16.63
N VAL A 201 -20.66 17.28 17.48
CA VAL A 201 -20.82 17.26 18.93
C VAL A 201 -21.57 18.50 19.41
N GLU A 202 -21.26 19.69 18.86
CA GLU A 202 -21.96 20.93 19.22
C GLU A 202 -23.43 20.90 18.80
N ALA A 203 -23.72 20.44 17.59
CA ALA A 203 -25.09 20.23 17.14
C ALA A 203 -25.89 19.30 18.06
N LEU A 204 -25.28 18.18 18.50
CA LEU A 204 -25.90 17.24 19.42
C LEU A 204 -26.10 17.81 20.84
N ARG A 205 -25.23 18.73 21.31
CA ARG A 205 -25.39 19.42 22.59
C ARG A 205 -26.55 20.41 22.60
N GLY A 206 -26.85 21.01 21.43
CA GLY A 206 -28.02 21.86 21.22
C GLY A 206 -29.35 21.10 21.23
N GLU A 207 -29.33 19.77 21.02
CA GLU A 207 -30.55 18.95 20.97
C GLU A 207 -31.08 18.66 22.36
N THR A 208 -32.24 19.24 22.70
CA THR A 208 -32.88 19.10 24.03
C THR A 208 -33.98 18.06 24.06
N ALA A 209 -34.54 17.68 22.92
CA ALA A 209 -35.69 16.77 22.83
C ALA A 209 -35.32 15.31 23.14
N ALA A 210 -34.07 14.89 22.91
CA ALA A 210 -33.64 13.52 23.12
C ALA A 210 -32.25 13.41 23.78
N PRO A 211 -32.09 13.86 25.04
CA PRO A 211 -30.79 14.01 25.69
C PRO A 211 -30.01 12.70 25.88
N ILE A 212 -30.68 11.56 26.04
CA ILE A 212 -30.03 10.24 26.16
C ILE A 212 -29.46 9.82 24.79
N ALA A 213 -30.22 9.97 23.72
CA ALA A 213 -29.77 9.66 22.37
C ALA A 213 -28.58 10.54 21.98
N SER A 214 -28.62 11.84 22.26
CA SER A 214 -27.52 12.77 22.02
C SER A 214 -26.25 12.36 22.77
N ARG A 215 -26.34 11.97 24.04
CA ARG A 215 -25.17 11.47 24.80
C ARG A 215 -24.57 10.19 24.21
N LEU A 216 -25.41 9.24 23.78
CA LEU A 216 -24.94 8.01 23.11
C LEU A 216 -24.22 8.33 21.80
N GLN A 217 -24.74 9.27 21.01
CA GLN A 217 -24.11 9.70 19.76
C GLN A 217 -22.78 10.42 20.02
N ILE A 218 -22.69 11.28 21.03
CA ILE A 218 -21.43 11.95 21.41
C ILE A 218 -20.36 10.90 21.78
N LEU A 219 -20.72 9.86 22.55
CA LEU A 219 -19.78 8.77 22.85
C LEU A 219 -19.36 8.00 21.60
N ALA A 220 -20.27 7.75 20.66
CA ALA A 220 -19.96 7.11 19.39
C ALA A 220 -19.03 7.96 18.53
N LEU A 221 -19.26 9.28 18.48
CA LEU A 221 -18.38 10.23 17.78
C LEU A 221 -16.98 10.25 18.41
N HIS A 222 -16.85 10.22 19.72
CA HIS A 222 -15.55 10.19 20.40
C HIS A 222 -14.74 8.94 20.03
N ARG A 223 -15.35 7.75 20.06
CA ARG A 223 -14.71 6.49 19.61
C ARG A 223 -14.31 6.56 18.14
N ARG A 224 -15.17 7.14 17.29
CA ARG A 224 -14.86 7.35 15.88
C ARG A 224 -13.62 8.24 15.70
N THR A 225 -13.49 9.30 16.49
CA THR A 225 -12.34 10.21 16.45
C THR A 225 -11.04 9.46 16.74
N GLU A 226 -11.03 8.59 17.75
CA GLU A 226 -9.87 7.74 18.07
C GLU A 226 -9.49 6.82 16.92
N THR A 227 -10.48 6.16 16.28
CA THR A 227 -10.26 5.30 15.11
C THR A 227 -9.69 6.09 13.92
N LEU A 228 -10.29 7.25 13.58
CA LEU A 228 -9.81 8.09 12.47
C LEU A 228 -8.38 8.60 12.70
N ALA A 229 -8.05 8.98 13.94
CA ALA A 229 -6.70 9.40 14.32
C ALA A 229 -5.69 8.24 14.19
N GLY A 230 -6.08 7.03 14.59
CA GLY A 230 -5.29 5.81 14.40
C GLY A 230 -5.02 5.52 12.92
N GLN A 231 -6.05 5.65 12.07
CA GLN A 231 -5.91 5.48 10.62
C GLN A 231 -4.97 6.53 10.00
N GLN A 232 -5.03 7.77 10.45
CA GLN A 232 -4.10 8.81 9.99
C GLN A 232 -2.65 8.49 10.37
N GLN A 233 -2.41 7.97 11.57
CA GLN A 233 -1.08 7.54 12.00
C GLN A 233 -0.59 6.31 11.20
N ALA A 234 -1.49 5.40 10.84
CA ALA A 234 -1.16 4.24 10.02
C ALA A 234 -0.66 4.63 8.62
N ILE A 235 -1.21 5.69 7.99
CA ILE A 235 -0.71 6.22 6.71
C ILE A 235 0.75 6.69 6.83
N ALA A 236 1.12 7.37 7.92
CA ALA A 236 2.50 7.82 8.14
C ALA A 236 3.47 6.62 8.26
N SER A 237 3.04 5.56 8.95
CA SER A 237 3.82 4.32 9.06
C SER A 237 3.96 3.59 7.72
N LEU A 238 2.90 3.60 6.88
CA LEU A 238 2.95 3.05 5.53
C LEU A 238 3.96 3.79 4.64
N ARG A 239 3.97 5.12 4.71
CA ARG A 239 4.96 5.94 4.00
C ARG A 239 6.39 5.60 4.41
N ALA A 240 6.66 5.44 5.71
CA ALA A 240 7.98 5.06 6.22
C ALA A 240 8.40 3.68 5.70
N ALA A 241 7.49 2.69 5.73
CA ALA A 241 7.73 1.34 5.22
C ALA A 241 8.03 1.33 3.71
N VAL A 242 7.28 2.11 2.91
CA VAL A 242 7.52 2.25 1.46
C VAL A 242 8.88 2.92 1.19
N ALA A 243 9.25 3.96 1.94
CA ALA A 243 10.55 4.60 1.80
C ALA A 243 11.70 3.63 2.07
N GLN A 244 11.59 2.80 3.13
CA GLN A 244 12.58 1.78 3.45
C GLN A 244 12.58 0.65 2.40
N MET A 245 11.43 0.22 1.89
CA MET A 245 11.33 -0.76 0.80
C MET A 245 12.12 -0.31 -0.44
N LYS A 246 11.94 0.95 -0.85
CA LYS A 246 12.66 1.53 -1.98
C LYS A 246 14.17 1.58 -1.75
N ALA A 247 14.60 1.94 -0.54
CA ALA A 247 16.03 1.95 -0.17
C ALA A 247 16.62 0.54 -0.24
N THR A 248 15.91 -0.44 0.31
CA THR A 248 16.32 -1.85 0.30
C THR A 248 16.38 -2.41 -1.12
N LEU A 249 15.40 -2.08 -1.98
CA LEU A 249 15.38 -2.53 -3.38
C LEU A 249 16.59 -2.00 -4.17
N ARG A 250 16.91 -0.71 -4.00
CA ARG A 250 18.12 -0.10 -4.60
C ARG A 250 19.40 -0.79 -4.16
N ASP A 251 19.51 -1.06 -2.88
CA ASP A 251 20.67 -1.74 -2.29
C ASP A 251 20.81 -3.18 -2.83
N LEU A 252 19.72 -3.94 -2.87
CA LEU A 252 19.70 -5.28 -3.46
C LEU A 252 20.13 -5.27 -4.93
N ARG A 253 19.61 -4.32 -5.73
CA ARG A 253 19.98 -4.18 -7.14
C ARG A 253 21.46 -3.83 -7.32
N ALA A 254 21.95 -2.83 -6.58
CA ALA A 254 23.33 -2.35 -6.72
C ALA A 254 24.37 -3.41 -6.33
N HIS A 255 24.01 -4.32 -5.43
CA HIS A 255 24.97 -5.17 -4.74
C HIS A 255 24.66 -6.67 -4.82
N LEU A 256 23.74 -7.11 -5.70
CA LEU A 256 23.35 -8.51 -5.80
C LEU A 256 24.55 -9.46 -5.95
N ASN A 257 25.60 -9.01 -6.68
CA ASN A 257 26.79 -9.79 -7.02
C ASN A 257 28.02 -9.48 -6.16
N HIS A 258 28.03 -8.43 -5.33
CA HIS A 258 29.26 -7.87 -4.77
C HIS A 258 29.28 -7.66 -3.26
N LEU A 259 28.14 -7.72 -2.54
CA LEU A 259 28.15 -7.53 -1.08
C LEU A 259 28.44 -8.80 -0.32
N SER A 260 29.17 -8.63 0.81
CA SER A 260 29.17 -9.61 1.87
C SER A 260 27.74 -9.87 2.38
N ALA A 261 27.45 -11.09 2.78
CA ALA A 261 26.14 -11.46 3.33
C ALA A 261 25.69 -10.52 4.47
N GLN A 262 26.65 -9.99 5.23
CA GLN A 262 26.40 -9.20 6.43
C GLN A 262 25.84 -7.80 6.13
N GLU A 263 26.31 -7.11 5.09
CA GLU A 263 25.88 -5.76 4.73
C GLU A 263 24.46 -5.74 4.17
N ARG A 264 24.10 -6.69 3.30
CA ARG A 264 22.74 -6.86 2.77
C ARG A 264 21.70 -7.13 3.85
N TRP A 265 22.07 -7.90 4.87
CA TRP A 265 21.19 -8.19 5.99
C TRP A 265 20.82 -6.96 6.83
N VAL A 266 21.63 -5.91 6.82
CA VAL A 266 21.32 -4.68 7.57
C VAL A 266 20.08 -3.99 6.97
N GLU A 267 20.03 -3.79 5.65
CA GLU A 267 18.91 -3.10 5.00
C GLU A 267 17.63 -3.95 5.01
N VAL A 268 17.71 -5.24 4.71
CA VAL A 268 16.56 -6.15 4.80
C VAL A 268 16.00 -6.20 6.23
N ARG A 269 16.85 -6.25 7.25
CA ARG A 269 16.39 -6.20 8.65
C ARG A 269 15.80 -4.85 9.06
N LYS A 270 16.25 -3.74 8.45
CA LYS A 270 15.59 -2.43 8.64
C LYS A 270 14.19 -2.48 8.07
N LEU A 271 14.02 -2.96 6.83
CA LEU A 271 12.70 -3.12 6.22
C LEU A 271 11.77 -3.97 7.09
N GLY A 272 12.23 -5.14 7.54
CA GLY A 272 11.45 -5.99 8.42
C GLY A 272 11.04 -5.34 9.76
N ARG A 273 11.81 -4.36 10.28
CA ARG A 273 11.38 -3.57 11.45
C ARG A 273 10.27 -2.58 11.09
N GLU A 274 10.40 -1.87 9.96
CA GLU A 274 9.37 -0.93 9.49
C GLU A 274 8.05 -1.65 9.19
N VAL A 275 8.11 -2.82 8.55
CA VAL A 275 6.93 -3.65 8.27
C VAL A 275 6.26 -4.14 9.56
N ARG A 276 7.03 -4.54 10.58
CA ARG A 276 6.46 -4.91 11.89
C ARG A 276 5.80 -3.70 12.57
N SER A 277 6.43 -2.53 12.52
CA SER A 277 5.87 -1.28 13.06
C SER A 277 4.57 -0.92 12.34
N LEU A 278 4.57 -0.97 11.00
CA LEU A 278 3.39 -0.77 10.17
C LEU A 278 2.26 -1.72 10.60
N ARG A 279 2.53 -3.02 10.71
CA ARG A 279 1.52 -4.01 11.11
C ARG A 279 0.92 -3.72 12.48
N GLN A 280 1.73 -3.30 13.46
CA GLN A 280 1.23 -2.94 14.79
C GLN A 280 0.30 -1.72 14.76
N GLN A 281 0.59 -0.71 13.96
CA GLN A 281 -0.29 0.44 13.76
C GLN A 281 -1.56 0.07 13.00
N TRP A 282 -1.42 -0.81 12.00
CA TRP A 282 -2.53 -1.29 11.18
C TRP A 282 -3.60 -2.01 11.99
N VAL A 283 -3.20 -2.99 12.80
CA VAL A 283 -4.14 -3.77 13.67
C VAL A 283 -4.89 -2.87 14.68
N LYS A 284 -4.33 -1.71 15.03
CA LYS A 284 -4.99 -0.75 15.92
C LYS A 284 -5.95 0.20 15.18
N ALA A 285 -5.75 0.39 13.88
CA ALA A 285 -6.45 1.39 13.07
C ALA A 285 -7.62 0.78 12.27
N PHE A 286 -7.48 -0.47 11.88
CA PHE A 286 -8.42 -1.24 11.07
C PHE A 286 -8.82 -2.55 11.75
#